data_a021c8b19b727afb8019d158ce807c3a
#
_entry.id   a021c8b19b727afb8019d158ce807c3a
#
_cell.length_a   1.000
_cell.length_b   1.000
_cell.length_c   1.000
_cell.angle_alpha   90.00
_cell.angle_beta   90.00
_cell.angle_gamma   90.00
#
_symmetry.space_group_name_H-M   'P 1'
#
loop_
_entity.id
_entity.type
_entity.pdbx_description
1 polymer ?
#
loop_
_entity_poly.entity_id
_entity_poly.type
_entity_poly.pdbx_seq_one_letter_code
_entity_poly.pdbx_strand_id
1 'polypeptide(L)'
;MEMLRTADAAEITQTGRAYLQVGNNEVYELFQTAWSGADYQPEKDQLGIEDHTIYLINELGQYEVLNQDLSGLDMAEEIKEVPTELDVIVQEINHLHQQEGIAAVAQPWLPPLKERITLDELDKVVPIEAWQKRTAPSVLVGVADIPQAQKQEAVAIDLSKDGNILLYGSPGTGKTTFLQTAAMDLARKQSPENLTMYLLDFGTNGLAPLSQLPHVADSLLLDQTEKIQKFIRIINRELDR
;
A
#
# COMPACT_ATOMS: atom_id res chain seq x y z
N MET A 1 -32.85 -10.53 19.00
CA MET A 1 -33.15 -11.55 20.01
C MET A 1 -32.05 -12.61 20.19
N GLU A 2 -31.13 -12.78 19.26
CA GLU A 2 -30.14 -13.86 19.35
C GLU A 2 -29.03 -13.63 20.38
N MET A 3 -28.63 -12.39 20.65
CA MET A 3 -27.55 -12.11 21.62
C MET A 3 -28.06 -11.95 23.06
N LEU A 4 -29.03 -11.07 23.29
CA LEU A 4 -29.48 -10.75 24.65
C LEU A 4 -30.60 -11.67 25.18
N ARG A 5 -31.22 -12.47 24.33
CA ARG A 5 -32.40 -13.31 24.65
C ARG A 5 -33.62 -12.54 25.17
N THR A 6 -33.54 -11.21 25.25
CA THR A 6 -34.60 -10.29 25.68
C THR A 6 -34.89 -9.28 24.59
N ALA A 7 -36.03 -8.59 24.68
CA ALA A 7 -36.40 -7.53 23.73
C ALA A 7 -35.85 -6.16 24.13
N ASP A 8 -35.18 -6.02 25.25
CA ASP A 8 -34.82 -4.76 25.90
C ASP A 8 -33.97 -3.85 24.99
N ALA A 9 -33.09 -4.43 24.16
CA ALA A 9 -32.31 -3.66 23.21
C ALA A 9 -33.14 -2.98 22.11
N ALA A 10 -34.36 -3.49 21.83
CA ALA A 10 -35.27 -2.88 20.86
C ALA A 10 -35.98 -1.64 21.41
N GLU A 11 -35.99 -1.46 22.73
CA GLU A 11 -36.57 -0.31 23.41
C GLU A 11 -35.60 0.86 23.56
N ILE A 12 -34.32 0.67 23.17
CA ILE A 12 -33.34 1.75 23.20
C ILE A 12 -33.65 2.77 22.12
N THR A 13 -34.03 3.98 22.55
CA THR A 13 -34.29 5.12 21.65
C THR A 13 -33.22 6.19 21.74
N GLN A 14 -32.36 6.14 22.76
CA GLN A 14 -31.32 7.15 23.03
C GLN A 14 -30.01 6.76 22.40
N THR A 15 -29.37 7.69 21.73
CA THR A 15 -28.03 7.51 21.16
C THR A 15 -27.00 7.23 22.25
N GLY A 16 -26.13 6.24 22.02
CA GLY A 16 -25.08 5.85 22.98
C GLY A 16 -25.57 4.99 24.16
N ARG A 17 -26.84 4.64 24.20
CA ARG A 17 -27.37 3.70 25.19
C ARG A 17 -27.06 2.27 24.75
N ALA A 18 -26.62 1.43 25.67
CA ALA A 18 -26.33 0.01 25.37
C ALA A 18 -26.56 -0.89 26.59
N TYR A 19 -26.77 -2.16 26.34
CA TYR A 19 -26.76 -3.19 27.37
C TYR A 19 -25.43 -3.95 27.38
N LEU A 20 -24.84 -4.10 28.54
CA LEU A 20 -23.71 -4.99 28.76
C LEU A 20 -24.21 -6.31 29.34
N GLN A 21 -23.95 -7.40 28.65
CA GLN A 21 -24.23 -8.74 29.14
C GLN A 21 -22.93 -9.56 29.18
N VAL A 22 -22.65 -10.14 30.35
CA VAL A 22 -21.52 -11.06 30.56
C VAL A 22 -22.06 -12.36 31.08
N GLY A 23 -21.60 -13.48 30.51
CA GLY A 23 -22.07 -14.79 30.90
C GLY A 23 -23.57 -15.03 30.62
N ASN A 24 -24.19 -15.94 31.38
CA ASN A 24 -25.61 -16.22 31.35
C ASN A 24 -26.36 -15.32 32.36
N ASN A 25 -26.38 -14.01 32.14
CA ASN A 25 -26.95 -12.97 33.00
C ASN A 25 -26.21 -12.79 34.36
N GLU A 26 -24.93 -13.09 34.45
CA GLU A 26 -24.11 -12.76 35.61
C GLU A 26 -23.96 -11.21 35.73
N VAL A 27 -23.82 -10.54 34.59
CA VAL A 27 -23.88 -9.08 34.48
C VAL A 27 -24.88 -8.74 33.36
N TYR A 28 -25.87 -7.94 33.68
CA TYR A 28 -26.83 -7.42 32.72
C TYR A 28 -27.18 -6.00 33.11
N GLU A 29 -26.49 -5.04 32.48
CA GLU A 29 -26.57 -3.62 32.88
C GLU A 29 -26.85 -2.74 31.68
N LEU A 30 -27.75 -1.76 31.87
CA LEU A 30 -27.97 -0.67 30.95
C LEU A 30 -26.98 0.44 31.27
N PHE A 31 -26.21 0.88 30.27
CA PHE A 31 -25.26 1.97 30.44
C PHE A 31 -25.31 2.99 29.32
N GLN A 32 -24.77 4.14 29.58
CA GLN A 32 -24.55 5.21 28.61
C GLN A 32 -23.06 5.25 28.27
N THR A 33 -22.75 5.17 26.97
CA THR A 33 -21.35 5.31 26.52
C THR A 33 -20.88 6.75 26.69
N ALA A 34 -19.61 6.93 26.98
CA ALA A 34 -18.97 8.23 26.88
C ALA A 34 -18.90 8.65 25.41
N TRP A 35 -18.96 9.93 25.17
CA TRP A 35 -18.88 10.52 23.84
C TRP A 35 -17.65 11.41 23.73
N SER A 36 -16.73 11.05 22.84
CA SER A 36 -15.50 11.78 22.57
C SER A 36 -15.59 12.70 21.34
N GLY A 37 -16.75 12.80 20.71
CA GLY A 37 -16.98 13.66 19.55
C GLY A 37 -17.39 15.10 19.91
N ALA A 38 -17.31 15.49 21.18
CA ALA A 38 -17.53 16.87 21.61
C ALA A 38 -16.43 17.80 21.06
N ASP A 39 -16.79 19.03 20.75
CA ASP A 39 -15.83 20.04 20.34
C ASP A 39 -14.79 20.26 21.43
N TYR A 40 -13.51 20.20 21.07
CA TYR A 40 -12.44 20.50 22.02
C TYR A 40 -12.44 21.99 22.35
N GLN A 41 -12.78 22.29 23.57
CA GLN A 41 -12.73 23.64 24.10
C GLN A 41 -11.60 23.70 25.14
N PRO A 42 -10.38 24.17 24.79
CA PRO A 42 -9.37 24.48 25.79
C PRO A 42 -9.96 25.51 26.74
N GLU A 43 -9.68 25.35 28.03
CA GLU A 43 -10.26 26.17 29.08
C GLU A 43 -10.37 27.65 28.64
N LYS A 44 -11.57 28.21 28.71
CA LYS A 44 -11.87 29.58 28.24
C LYS A 44 -10.90 30.61 28.80
N ASP A 45 -10.35 30.36 29.99
CA ASP A 45 -9.36 31.22 30.66
C ASP A 45 -8.01 31.28 29.89
N GLN A 46 -7.64 30.25 29.13
CA GLN A 46 -6.39 30.27 28.35
C GLN A 46 -6.52 31.05 27.04
N LEU A 47 -7.73 31.23 26.53
CA LEU A 47 -8.00 31.97 25.29
C LEU A 47 -8.34 33.45 25.55
N GLY A 48 -8.49 33.87 26.80
CA GLY A 48 -8.86 35.24 27.14
C GLY A 48 -10.26 35.61 26.64
N ILE A 49 -11.10 34.63 26.32
CA ILE A 49 -12.48 34.87 25.90
C ILE A 49 -13.35 34.88 27.15
N GLU A 50 -13.69 36.07 27.61
CA GLU A 50 -14.69 36.22 28.66
C GLU A 50 -16.07 35.89 28.11
N ASP A 51 -16.77 34.95 28.75
CA ASP A 51 -18.14 34.59 28.39
C ASP A 51 -19.09 35.67 28.95
N HIS A 52 -19.50 36.58 28.12
CA HIS A 52 -20.46 37.64 28.45
C HIS A 52 -21.91 37.21 28.20
N THR A 53 -22.19 35.90 28.04
CA THR A 53 -23.54 35.41 27.80
C THR A 53 -24.40 35.58 29.06
N ILE A 54 -25.48 36.34 28.97
CA ILE A 54 -26.46 36.53 30.03
C ILE A 54 -27.60 35.52 29.81
N TYR A 55 -27.85 34.71 30.81
CA TYR A 55 -28.93 33.74 30.80
C TYR A 55 -30.09 34.21 31.68
N LEU A 56 -31.29 34.13 31.15
CA LEU A 56 -32.53 34.22 31.92
C LEU A 56 -32.99 32.82 32.29
N ILE A 57 -33.49 32.65 33.49
CA ILE A 57 -34.16 31.43 33.91
C ILE A 57 -35.65 31.70 33.78
N ASN A 58 -36.34 30.93 32.92
CA ASN A 58 -37.79 31.03 32.77
C ASN A 58 -38.53 30.37 33.97
N GLU A 59 -39.82 30.54 34.03
CA GLU A 59 -40.66 30.00 35.11
C GLU A 59 -40.60 28.44 35.20
N LEU A 60 -40.14 27.78 34.17
CA LEU A 60 -39.94 26.33 34.11
C LEU A 60 -38.54 25.89 34.52
N GLY A 61 -37.66 26.82 34.91
CA GLY A 61 -36.28 26.55 35.31
C GLY A 61 -35.33 26.30 34.13
N GLN A 62 -35.70 26.65 32.90
CA GLN A 62 -34.84 26.51 31.72
C GLN A 62 -34.04 27.81 31.50
N TYR A 63 -32.82 27.62 30.99
CA TYR A 63 -31.95 28.76 30.63
C TYR A 63 -32.32 29.26 29.23
N GLU A 64 -32.54 30.58 29.14
CA GLU A 64 -32.77 31.30 27.89
C GLU A 64 -31.69 32.36 27.71
N VAL A 65 -31.02 32.39 26.57
CA VAL A 65 -29.97 33.39 26.28
C VAL A 65 -30.63 34.75 26.04
N LEU A 66 -30.31 35.75 26.90
CA LEU A 66 -30.89 37.08 26.81
C LEU A 66 -30.17 37.98 25.80
N ASN A 67 -28.84 37.86 25.69
CA ASN A 67 -28.05 38.71 24.82
C ASN A 67 -27.61 37.94 23.56
N GLN A 68 -28.54 37.75 22.62
CA GLN A 68 -28.13 37.43 21.26
C GLN A 68 -27.49 38.67 20.66
N ASP A 69 -26.29 38.49 20.10
CA ASP A 69 -25.67 39.55 19.33
C ASP A 69 -26.47 39.79 18.04
N LEU A 70 -27.29 40.82 18.08
CA LEU A 70 -28.13 41.24 16.96
C LEU A 70 -27.40 42.20 16.02
N SER A 71 -26.09 42.41 16.21
CA SER A 71 -25.33 43.38 15.43
C SER A 71 -25.23 43.02 13.93
N GLY A 72 -25.57 41.79 13.54
CA GLY A 72 -25.59 41.38 12.13
C GLY A 72 -24.24 41.56 11.40
N LEU A 73 -23.22 41.93 12.13
CA LEU A 73 -21.85 41.91 11.66
C LEU A 73 -21.31 40.50 11.83
N ASP A 74 -21.92 39.54 11.10
CA ASP A 74 -21.27 38.33 10.76
C ASP A 74 -19.99 38.69 9.99
N MET A 75 -18.94 38.97 10.74
CA MET A 75 -17.63 38.64 10.24
C MET A 75 -17.78 37.16 9.84
N ALA A 76 -17.76 36.88 8.57
CA ALA A 76 -17.56 35.55 8.06
C ALA A 76 -16.24 35.05 8.67
N GLU A 77 -16.29 34.65 9.92
CA GLU A 77 -15.26 33.81 10.51
C GLU A 77 -15.27 32.59 9.60
N GLU A 78 -14.17 32.42 8.88
CA GLU A 78 -13.84 31.13 8.31
C GLU A 78 -14.23 30.12 9.39
N ILE A 79 -15.16 29.24 9.06
CA ILE A 79 -15.55 28.12 9.93
C ILE A 79 -14.27 27.32 10.10
N LYS A 80 -13.46 27.69 11.11
CA LYS A 80 -12.38 26.85 11.56
C LYS A 80 -13.07 25.61 12.13
N GLU A 81 -12.95 24.51 11.44
CA GLU A 81 -13.39 23.24 11.99
C GLU A 81 -12.73 23.09 13.37
N VAL A 82 -13.53 23.20 14.41
CA VAL A 82 -13.04 23.00 15.77
C VAL A 82 -12.74 21.52 15.91
N PRO A 83 -11.50 21.14 16.28
CA PRO A 83 -11.17 19.73 16.44
C PRO A 83 -12.01 19.12 17.57
N THR A 84 -12.36 17.86 17.43
CA THR A 84 -13.04 17.13 18.50
C THR A 84 -12.06 16.73 19.61
N GLU A 85 -12.58 16.44 20.81
CA GLU A 85 -11.76 15.88 21.89
C GLU A 85 -10.99 14.63 21.43
N LEU A 86 -11.62 13.80 20.60
CA LEU A 86 -10.98 12.63 20.01
C LEU A 86 -9.77 12.99 19.16
N ASP A 87 -9.90 14.01 18.30
CA ASP A 87 -8.81 14.43 17.41
C ASP A 87 -7.60 14.91 18.22
N VAL A 88 -7.85 15.71 19.27
CA VAL A 88 -6.80 16.24 20.14
C VAL A 88 -6.11 15.12 20.93
N ILE A 89 -6.87 14.18 21.49
CA ILE A 89 -6.32 13.04 22.22
C ILE A 89 -5.46 12.18 21.29
N VAL A 90 -5.93 11.89 20.07
CA VAL A 90 -5.18 11.10 19.08
C VAL A 90 -3.89 11.83 18.67
N GLN A 91 -3.94 13.14 18.47
CA GLN A 91 -2.76 13.96 18.16
C GLN A 91 -1.73 13.92 19.30
N GLU A 92 -2.18 14.07 20.54
CA GLU A 92 -1.29 14.04 21.72
C GLU A 92 -0.63 12.66 21.89
N ILE A 93 -1.39 11.57 21.73
CA ILE A 93 -0.84 10.22 21.79
C ILE A 93 0.21 10.01 20.69
N ASN A 94 -0.04 10.50 19.46
CA ASN A 94 0.94 10.43 18.38
C ASN A 94 2.20 11.25 18.68
N HIS A 95 2.04 12.43 19.29
CA HIS A 95 3.16 13.27 19.67
C HIS A 95 4.03 12.58 20.73
N LEU A 96 3.41 12.04 21.79
CA LEU A 96 4.10 11.25 22.81
C LEU A 96 4.84 10.04 22.23
N HIS A 97 4.18 9.32 21.31
CA HIS A 97 4.78 8.17 20.61
C HIS A 97 6.07 8.57 19.86
N GLN A 98 6.04 9.72 19.16
CA GLN A 98 7.20 10.24 18.46
C GLN A 98 8.32 10.69 19.40
N GLN A 99 7.96 11.36 20.51
CA GLN A 99 8.94 11.81 21.51
C GLN A 99 9.65 10.66 22.20
N GLU A 100 8.93 9.62 22.57
CA GLU A 100 9.48 8.45 23.27
C GLU A 100 10.21 7.49 22.32
N GLY A 101 10.11 7.68 21.00
CA GLY A 101 10.76 6.82 20.01
C GLY A 101 10.31 5.36 20.05
N ILE A 102 9.09 5.10 20.54
CA ILE A 102 8.51 3.76 20.63
C ILE A 102 8.21 3.28 19.21
N ALA A 103 8.57 2.04 18.88
CA ALA A 103 8.24 1.47 17.57
C ALA A 103 6.72 1.32 17.40
N ALA A 104 6.20 1.73 16.25
CA ALA A 104 4.79 1.53 15.93
C ALA A 104 4.44 0.04 15.91
N VAL A 105 3.21 -0.27 16.29
CA VAL A 105 2.70 -1.65 16.22
C VAL A 105 2.71 -2.11 14.77
N ALA A 106 3.24 -3.30 14.52
CA ALA A 106 3.23 -3.91 13.20
C ALA A 106 1.80 -4.06 12.68
N GLN A 107 1.56 -3.63 11.45
CA GLN A 107 0.25 -3.82 10.83
C GLN A 107 0.00 -5.30 10.57
N PRO A 108 -1.21 -5.82 10.83
CA PRO A 108 -1.53 -7.24 10.64
C PRO A 108 -1.57 -7.65 9.15
N TRP A 109 -1.62 -6.68 8.24
CA TRP A 109 -1.55 -6.89 6.79
C TRP A 109 -0.72 -5.77 6.15
N LEU A 110 -0.03 -6.13 5.09
CA LEU A 110 0.70 -5.17 4.28
C LEU A 110 -0.25 -4.44 3.31
N PRO A 111 0.12 -3.24 2.85
CA PRO A 111 -0.65 -2.57 1.81
C PRO A 111 -0.68 -3.43 0.53
N PRO A 112 -1.75 -3.32 -0.30
CA PRO A 112 -1.84 -4.07 -1.55
C PRO A 112 -0.65 -3.75 -2.46
N LEU A 113 -0.26 -4.73 -3.29
CA LEU A 113 0.78 -4.51 -4.29
C LEU A 113 0.40 -3.35 -5.22
N LYS A 114 1.38 -2.57 -5.61
CA LYS A 114 1.19 -1.48 -6.57
C LYS A 114 0.78 -2.07 -7.93
N GLU A 115 -0.07 -1.36 -8.66
CA GLU A 115 -0.45 -1.74 -10.03
C GLU A 115 0.73 -1.80 -10.99
N ARG A 116 1.77 -1.01 -10.74
CA ARG A 116 3.01 -0.98 -11.52
C ARG A 116 4.20 -1.00 -10.58
N ILE A 117 5.12 -1.92 -10.83
CA ILE A 117 6.38 -2.06 -10.10
C ILE A 117 7.50 -1.93 -11.13
N THR A 118 8.38 -0.96 -10.92
CA THR A 118 9.54 -0.73 -11.80
C THR A 118 10.75 -1.53 -11.34
N LEU A 119 11.73 -1.71 -12.23
CA LEU A 119 12.98 -2.38 -11.87
C LEU A 119 13.73 -1.65 -10.74
N ASP A 120 13.67 -0.32 -10.72
CA ASP A 120 14.30 0.48 -9.65
C ASP A 120 13.64 0.24 -8.28
N GLU A 121 12.36 -0.09 -8.25
CA GLU A 121 11.66 -0.45 -7.02
C GLU A 121 12.05 -1.85 -6.56
N LEU A 122 12.26 -2.78 -7.49
CA LEU A 122 12.79 -4.12 -7.18
C LEU A 122 14.22 -4.05 -6.65
N ASP A 123 15.04 -3.14 -7.13
CA ASP A 123 16.42 -2.93 -6.66
C ASP A 123 16.49 -2.49 -5.19
N LYS A 124 15.46 -1.81 -4.70
CA LYS A 124 15.35 -1.45 -3.27
C LYS A 124 15.10 -2.68 -2.39
N VAL A 125 14.46 -3.70 -2.94
CA VAL A 125 14.18 -4.95 -2.24
C VAL A 125 15.36 -5.92 -2.35
N VAL A 126 16.00 -5.98 -3.53
CA VAL A 126 17.18 -6.80 -3.80
C VAL A 126 18.24 -5.93 -4.46
N PRO A 127 19.23 -5.42 -3.70
CA PRO A 127 20.29 -4.58 -4.25
C PRO A 127 21.05 -5.25 -5.38
N ILE A 128 21.31 -4.52 -6.46
CA ILE A 128 22.11 -5.00 -7.59
C ILE A 128 23.58 -5.07 -7.16
N GLU A 129 24.20 -6.22 -7.37
CA GLU A 129 25.65 -6.34 -7.26
C GLU A 129 26.35 -5.77 -8.50
N ALA A 130 27.53 -5.21 -8.32
CA ALA A 130 28.30 -4.67 -9.44
C ALA A 130 28.69 -5.77 -10.44
N TRP A 131 28.80 -5.43 -11.74
CA TRP A 131 29.18 -6.35 -12.82
C TRP A 131 30.45 -7.15 -12.58
N GLN A 132 31.32 -6.71 -11.71
CA GLN A 132 32.59 -7.38 -11.39
C GLN A 132 32.42 -8.68 -10.63
N LYS A 133 31.27 -8.92 -10.00
CA LYS A 133 30.97 -10.16 -9.32
C LYS A 133 30.24 -11.11 -10.25
N ARG A 134 30.75 -12.34 -10.36
CA ARG A 134 30.13 -13.42 -11.11
C ARG A 134 28.99 -13.99 -10.27
N THR A 135 27.76 -13.62 -10.59
CA THR A 135 26.55 -14.13 -9.93
C THR A 135 25.85 -15.13 -10.83
N ALA A 136 25.05 -16.03 -10.23
CA ALA A 136 24.18 -16.90 -11.00
C ALA A 136 23.18 -16.04 -11.82
N PRO A 137 22.84 -16.45 -13.06
CA PRO A 137 21.92 -15.72 -13.90
C PRO A 137 20.47 -15.85 -13.34
N SER A 138 20.12 -14.92 -12.45
CA SER A 138 18.78 -14.82 -11.88
C SER A 138 18.05 -13.59 -12.39
N VAL A 139 16.78 -13.75 -12.72
CA VAL A 139 15.89 -12.68 -13.21
C VAL A 139 14.91 -12.30 -12.13
N LEU A 140 14.86 -11.03 -11.76
CA LEU A 140 13.80 -10.46 -10.93
C LEU A 140 12.58 -10.19 -11.81
N VAL A 141 11.47 -10.83 -11.49
CA VAL A 141 10.24 -10.75 -12.30
C VAL A 141 9.12 -9.96 -11.65
N GLY A 142 9.20 -9.71 -10.35
CA GLY A 142 8.18 -8.96 -9.63
C GLY A 142 8.26 -9.12 -8.12
N VAL A 143 7.15 -8.82 -7.45
CA VAL A 143 6.96 -9.00 -6.01
C VAL A 143 5.74 -9.89 -5.79
N ALA A 144 5.88 -10.89 -4.95
CA ALA A 144 4.79 -11.71 -4.46
C ALA A 144 4.31 -11.20 -3.11
N ASP A 145 2.99 -11.11 -2.94
CA ASP A 145 2.36 -10.89 -1.65
C ASP A 145 2.04 -12.24 -1.01
N ILE A 146 2.55 -12.47 0.20
CA ILE A 146 2.37 -13.70 0.96
C ILE A 146 1.63 -13.38 2.27
N PRO A 147 0.29 -13.27 2.23
CA PRO A 147 -0.50 -12.82 3.38
C PRO A 147 -0.31 -13.71 4.61
N GLN A 148 -0.15 -15.02 4.43
CA GLN A 148 0.06 -15.97 5.53
C GLN A 148 1.35 -15.72 6.31
N ALA A 149 2.37 -15.16 5.65
CA ALA A 149 3.65 -14.82 6.25
C ALA A 149 3.78 -13.32 6.57
N GLN A 150 2.74 -12.51 6.29
CA GLN A 150 2.72 -11.05 6.45
C GLN A 150 3.94 -10.38 5.80
N LYS A 151 4.30 -10.81 4.58
CA LYS A 151 5.47 -10.29 3.87
C LYS A 151 5.24 -10.17 2.38
N GLN A 152 5.96 -9.24 1.78
CA GLN A 152 6.08 -9.09 0.35
C GLN A 152 7.53 -9.38 -0.03
N GLU A 153 7.73 -10.33 -0.94
CA GLU A 153 9.05 -10.78 -1.36
C GLU A 153 9.27 -10.60 -2.85
N ALA A 154 10.49 -10.27 -3.22
CA ALA A 154 10.87 -10.27 -4.63
C ALA A 154 10.86 -11.69 -5.19
N VAL A 155 10.23 -11.86 -6.36
CA VAL A 155 10.21 -13.12 -7.08
C VAL A 155 11.36 -13.14 -8.08
N ALA A 156 12.28 -14.07 -7.89
CA ALA A 156 13.41 -14.29 -8.78
C ALA A 156 13.34 -15.68 -9.41
N ILE A 157 13.72 -15.77 -10.67
CA ILE A 157 13.87 -17.04 -11.41
C ILE A 157 15.37 -17.28 -11.61
N ASP A 158 15.87 -18.39 -11.12
CA ASP A 158 17.27 -18.79 -11.28
C ASP A 158 17.42 -19.64 -12.56
N LEU A 159 17.90 -19.02 -13.63
CA LEU A 159 18.04 -19.69 -14.94
C LEU A 159 19.01 -20.86 -14.92
N SER A 160 19.93 -20.94 -13.95
CA SER A 160 20.85 -22.07 -13.80
C SER A 160 20.18 -23.30 -13.19
N LYS A 161 19.11 -23.11 -12.42
CA LYS A 161 18.35 -24.18 -11.76
C LYS A 161 17.07 -24.50 -12.50
N ASP A 162 16.34 -23.46 -12.89
CA ASP A 162 15.00 -23.58 -13.48
C ASP A 162 15.07 -23.91 -15.00
N GLY A 163 16.23 -23.62 -15.63
CA GLY A 163 16.47 -23.99 -17.04
C GLY A 163 15.56 -23.22 -18.01
N ASN A 164 14.69 -23.94 -18.72
CA ASN A 164 13.84 -23.39 -19.76
C ASN A 164 12.56 -22.78 -19.14
N ILE A 165 12.22 -21.56 -19.53
CA ILE A 165 10.99 -20.88 -19.11
C ILE A 165 10.04 -20.83 -20.30
N LEU A 166 8.78 -21.17 -20.05
CA LEU A 166 7.72 -21.13 -21.04
C LEU A 166 6.61 -20.19 -20.56
N LEU A 167 6.37 -19.12 -21.33
CA LEU A 167 5.41 -18.06 -21.00
C LEU A 167 4.19 -18.15 -21.92
N TYR A 168 3.02 -18.41 -21.36
CA TYR A 168 1.74 -18.47 -22.05
C TYR A 168 0.86 -17.25 -21.74
N GLY A 169 0.04 -16.87 -22.69
CA GLY A 169 -0.97 -15.82 -22.49
C GLY A 169 -1.57 -15.37 -23.82
N SER A 170 -2.73 -14.73 -23.74
CA SER A 170 -3.40 -14.11 -24.89
C SER A 170 -2.59 -12.93 -25.45
N PRO A 171 -2.84 -12.44 -26.66
CA PRO A 171 -2.27 -11.20 -27.16
C PRO A 171 -2.56 -10.04 -26.20
N GLY A 172 -1.56 -9.17 -25.97
CA GLY A 172 -1.72 -8.01 -25.09
C GLY A 172 -1.53 -8.27 -23.58
N THR A 173 -1.26 -9.51 -23.13
CA THR A 173 -1.10 -9.84 -21.70
C THR A 173 0.31 -9.57 -21.14
N GLY A 174 1.19 -8.92 -21.87
CA GLY A 174 2.51 -8.53 -21.38
C GLY A 174 3.63 -9.54 -21.57
N LYS A 175 3.47 -10.60 -22.40
CA LYS A 175 4.53 -11.60 -22.66
C LYS A 175 5.84 -10.98 -23.13
N THR A 176 5.76 -10.10 -24.14
CA THR A 176 6.93 -9.39 -24.66
C THR A 176 7.53 -8.45 -23.62
N THR A 177 6.69 -7.76 -22.83
CA THR A 177 7.14 -6.91 -21.73
C THR A 177 7.89 -7.72 -20.67
N PHE A 178 7.42 -8.92 -20.35
CA PHE A 178 8.13 -9.84 -19.45
C PHE A 178 9.53 -10.17 -19.99
N LEU A 179 9.64 -10.53 -21.26
CA LEU A 179 10.94 -10.84 -21.89
C LEU A 179 11.87 -9.61 -21.92
N GLN A 180 11.32 -8.43 -22.21
CA GLN A 180 12.08 -7.18 -22.13
C GLN A 180 12.61 -6.92 -20.71
N THR A 181 11.75 -7.05 -19.71
CA THR A 181 12.12 -6.88 -18.32
C THR A 181 13.19 -7.88 -17.88
N ALA A 182 13.03 -9.14 -18.25
CA ALA A 182 13.98 -10.19 -17.94
C ALA A 182 15.36 -9.93 -18.57
N ALA A 183 15.40 -9.57 -19.86
CA ALA A 183 16.64 -9.25 -20.54
C ALA A 183 17.33 -8.01 -19.97
N MET A 184 16.56 -6.97 -19.62
CA MET A 184 17.09 -5.76 -18.99
C MET A 184 17.64 -6.06 -17.59
N ASP A 185 16.94 -6.86 -16.80
CA ASP A 185 17.39 -7.21 -15.45
C ASP A 185 18.69 -8.05 -15.50
N LEU A 186 18.78 -8.99 -16.41
CA LEU A 186 20.02 -9.75 -16.65
C LEU A 186 21.17 -8.85 -17.10
N ALA A 187 20.92 -7.96 -18.07
CA ALA A 187 21.93 -7.05 -18.60
C ALA A 187 22.46 -6.05 -17.55
N ARG A 188 21.62 -5.69 -16.58
CA ARG A 188 22.06 -4.80 -15.47
C ARG A 188 22.95 -5.53 -14.46
N LYS A 189 22.77 -6.82 -14.27
CA LYS A 189 23.45 -7.64 -13.27
C LYS A 189 24.71 -8.32 -13.79
N GLN A 190 24.73 -8.70 -15.06
CA GLN A 190 25.82 -9.45 -15.67
C GLN A 190 26.60 -8.58 -16.66
N SER A 191 27.92 -8.79 -16.75
CA SER A 191 28.72 -8.15 -17.79
C SER A 191 28.54 -8.89 -19.14
N PRO A 192 28.79 -8.21 -20.29
CA PRO A 192 28.76 -8.86 -21.60
C PRO A 192 29.75 -10.02 -21.76
N GLU A 193 30.79 -10.09 -20.93
CA GLU A 193 31.74 -11.19 -20.89
C GLU A 193 31.16 -12.48 -20.30
N ASN A 194 30.15 -12.31 -19.40
CA ASN A 194 29.53 -13.43 -18.67
C ASN A 194 28.17 -13.83 -19.23
N LEU A 195 27.54 -12.95 -20.01
CA LEU A 195 26.20 -13.15 -20.53
C LEU A 195 26.13 -12.76 -22.01
N THR A 196 25.77 -13.71 -22.84
CA THR A 196 25.44 -13.46 -24.25
C THR A 196 23.98 -13.81 -24.50
N MET A 197 23.26 -12.91 -25.13
CA MET A 197 21.84 -13.08 -25.48
C MET A 197 21.67 -13.14 -26.99
N TYR A 198 20.77 -14.01 -27.45
CA TYR A 198 20.26 -14.06 -28.81
C TYR A 198 18.76 -13.80 -28.76
N LEU A 199 18.29 -12.83 -29.53
CA LEU A 199 16.87 -12.46 -29.56
C LEU A 199 16.24 -13.07 -30.82
N LEU A 200 15.17 -13.84 -30.65
CA LEU A 200 14.38 -14.40 -31.74
C LEU A 200 12.97 -13.82 -31.63
N ASP A 201 12.64 -12.86 -32.50
CA ASP A 201 11.32 -12.26 -32.53
C ASP A 201 10.60 -12.60 -33.84
N PHE A 202 9.75 -13.59 -33.77
CA PHE A 202 8.96 -14.07 -34.91
C PHE A 202 7.54 -13.51 -34.92
N GLY A 203 7.31 -12.45 -34.13
CA GLY A 203 6.00 -11.81 -33.97
C GLY A 203 6.00 -10.33 -34.34
N THR A 204 5.90 -9.51 -33.33
CA THR A 204 5.60 -8.06 -33.46
C THR A 204 6.84 -7.16 -33.48
N ASN A 205 8.05 -7.72 -33.53
CA ASN A 205 9.31 -6.98 -33.42
C ASN A 205 9.44 -6.18 -32.10
N GLY A 206 8.78 -6.66 -31.06
CA GLY A 206 8.78 -5.99 -29.74
C GLY A 206 10.12 -6.06 -29.00
N LEU A 207 11.00 -7.00 -29.38
CA LEU A 207 12.34 -7.12 -28.79
C LEU A 207 13.40 -6.25 -29.48
N ALA A 208 13.06 -5.54 -30.55
CA ALA A 208 13.99 -4.71 -31.31
C ALA A 208 14.78 -3.68 -30.45
N PRO A 209 14.19 -3.00 -29.46
CA PRO A 209 14.94 -2.06 -28.61
C PRO A 209 16.11 -2.70 -27.87
N LEU A 210 16.00 -3.98 -27.50
CA LEU A 210 17.04 -4.72 -26.80
C LEU A 210 18.28 -5.02 -27.67
N SER A 211 18.17 -4.95 -28.98
CA SER A 211 19.30 -5.19 -29.89
C SER A 211 20.48 -4.22 -29.69
N GLN A 212 20.24 -3.09 -29.04
CA GLN A 212 21.27 -2.10 -28.72
C GLN A 212 22.08 -2.46 -27.46
N LEU A 213 21.66 -3.48 -26.70
CA LEU A 213 22.40 -3.91 -25.51
C LEU A 213 23.72 -4.59 -25.92
N PRO A 214 24.82 -4.29 -25.23
CA PRO A 214 26.13 -4.91 -25.52
C PRO A 214 26.15 -6.43 -25.26
N HIS A 215 25.15 -6.96 -24.57
CA HIS A 215 24.96 -8.38 -24.32
C HIS A 215 24.31 -9.13 -25.47
N VAL A 216 23.69 -8.43 -26.40
CA VAL A 216 22.96 -9.05 -27.53
C VAL A 216 23.90 -9.28 -28.69
N ALA A 217 24.19 -10.55 -28.97
CA ALA A 217 25.05 -10.95 -30.07
C ALA A 217 24.35 -10.80 -31.44
N ASP A 218 23.08 -11.16 -31.52
CA ASP A 218 22.27 -10.95 -32.72
C ASP A 218 20.76 -10.93 -32.38
N SER A 219 20.00 -10.30 -33.29
CA SER A 219 18.53 -10.30 -33.27
C SER A 219 18.03 -10.87 -34.61
N LEU A 220 17.22 -11.90 -34.53
CA LEU A 220 16.72 -12.65 -35.66
C LEU A 220 15.21 -12.46 -35.84
N LEU A 221 14.81 -12.13 -37.05
CA LEU A 221 13.42 -11.97 -37.46
C LEU A 221 13.00 -13.18 -38.32
N LEU A 222 11.69 -13.40 -38.45
CA LEU A 222 11.12 -14.55 -39.16
C LEU A 222 11.53 -14.62 -40.64
N ASP A 223 11.71 -13.50 -41.29
CA ASP A 223 12.10 -13.38 -42.72
C ASP A 223 13.59 -13.67 -42.98
N GLN A 224 14.42 -13.72 -41.92
CA GLN A 224 15.86 -13.90 -42.02
C GLN A 224 16.29 -15.39 -41.97
N THR A 225 15.76 -16.20 -42.86
CA THR A 225 15.92 -17.65 -42.83
C THR A 225 17.38 -18.13 -42.82
N GLU A 226 18.25 -17.48 -43.57
CA GLU A 226 19.68 -17.84 -43.60
C GLU A 226 20.38 -17.58 -42.25
N LYS A 227 20.04 -16.46 -41.61
CA LYS A 227 20.56 -16.14 -40.27
C LYS A 227 20.10 -17.16 -39.25
N ILE A 228 18.81 -17.53 -39.29
CA ILE A 228 18.23 -18.52 -38.38
C ILE A 228 18.96 -19.88 -38.54
N GLN A 229 19.24 -20.32 -39.80
CA GLN A 229 19.98 -21.58 -40.03
C GLN A 229 21.41 -21.51 -39.49
N LYS A 230 22.09 -20.37 -39.64
CA LYS A 230 23.44 -20.16 -39.09
C LYS A 230 23.40 -20.19 -37.54
N PHE A 231 22.42 -19.55 -36.96
CA PHE A 231 22.20 -19.53 -35.51
C PHE A 231 22.02 -20.95 -34.95
N ILE A 232 21.13 -21.76 -35.56
CA ILE A 232 20.90 -23.15 -35.14
C ILE A 232 22.21 -23.97 -35.17
N ARG A 233 23.05 -23.80 -36.21
CA ARG A 233 24.35 -24.45 -36.26
C ARG A 233 25.32 -24.02 -35.16
N ILE A 234 25.30 -22.73 -34.80
CA ILE A 234 26.14 -22.21 -33.69
C ILE A 234 25.69 -22.83 -32.38
N ILE A 235 24.37 -22.78 -32.08
CA ILE A 235 23.84 -23.32 -30.83
C ILE A 235 24.11 -24.85 -30.72
N ASN A 236 23.87 -25.63 -31.77
CA ASN A 236 24.19 -27.06 -31.74
C ASN A 236 25.67 -27.32 -31.42
N ARG A 237 26.58 -26.54 -32.03
CA ARG A 237 28.01 -26.67 -31.74
C ARG A 237 28.37 -26.31 -30.30
N GLU A 238 27.69 -25.34 -29.69
CA GLU A 238 27.94 -24.99 -28.31
C GLU A 238 27.33 -25.99 -27.31
N LEU A 239 26.24 -26.65 -27.68
CA LEU A 239 25.64 -27.75 -26.90
C LEU A 239 26.45 -29.04 -26.93
N ASP A 240 27.22 -29.28 -28.02
CA ASP A 240 28.09 -30.45 -28.18
C ASP A 240 29.46 -30.30 -27.49
N ARG A 241 29.73 -29.14 -26.86
CA ARG A 241 30.96 -28.85 -26.09
C ARG A 241 30.83 -29.20 -24.61
#